data_4d8164bf136cd6aa9e5728dee1084f80
#
_entry.id   4d8164bf136cd6aa9e5728dee1084f80
#
_cell.length_a   1.000
_cell.length_b   1.000
_cell.length_c   1.000
_cell.angle_alpha   90.00
_cell.angle_beta   90.00
_cell.angle_gamma   90.00
#
_symmetry.space_group_name_H-M   'P 1'
#
loop_
_entity.id
_entity.type
_entity.pdbx_description
1 polymer ?
#
loop_
_entity_poly.entity_id
_entity_poly.type
_entity_poly.pdbx_seq_one_letter_code
_entity_poly.pdbx_strand_id
1 'polypeptide(L)'
;MAAQTSPPAKLEPPIVIAGLPRSGTTHLLNLFGADPRLRHLPWWEALEPVLDDSEKPGPGEVDPRWTRAKAGIDARNLVLPHFDAMHEMTVDHVHEEIHLLGMDFGTMFFENIGVGGSPIYRDYYRGEDQTPHYRYLKRIL
;
A
#
# COMPACT_ATOMS: atom_id res chain seq x y z
N MET A 1 20.14 -13.94 14.90
CA MET A 1 19.95 -12.48 14.83
C MET A 1 18.78 -12.14 15.76
N ALA A 2 19.00 -11.37 16.82
CA ALA A 2 17.92 -10.92 17.69
C ALA A 2 17.16 -9.83 16.94
N ALA A 3 15.86 -10.05 16.74
CA ALA A 3 14.98 -9.00 16.22
C ALA A 3 15.02 -7.82 17.21
N GLN A 4 15.49 -6.65 16.76
CA GLN A 4 15.34 -5.43 17.53
C GLN A 4 13.83 -5.12 17.58
N THR A 5 13.21 -5.46 18.71
CA THR A 5 11.85 -5.04 18.99
C THR A 5 11.90 -3.60 19.50
N SER A 6 11.85 -2.65 18.57
CA SER A 6 11.47 -1.28 18.96
C SER A 6 10.09 -1.36 19.64
N PRO A 7 9.86 -0.59 20.71
CA PRO A 7 8.54 -0.56 21.32
C PRO A 7 7.53 -0.10 20.24
N PRO A 8 6.33 -0.70 20.22
CA PRO A 8 5.33 -0.32 19.23
C PRO A 8 5.05 1.18 19.35
N ALA A 9 5.20 1.89 18.23
CA ALA A 9 4.79 3.29 18.17
C ALA A 9 3.30 3.38 18.52
N LYS A 10 2.93 4.41 19.30
CA LYS A 10 1.53 4.65 19.59
C LYS A 10 0.85 5.12 18.30
N LEU A 11 0.13 4.23 17.66
CA LEU A 11 -0.66 4.59 16.50
C LEU A 11 -1.83 5.49 16.93
N GLU A 12 -1.88 6.70 16.41
CA GLU A 12 -3.08 7.54 16.53
C GLU A 12 -4.21 6.91 15.70
N PRO A 13 -5.48 6.98 16.16
CA PRO A 13 -6.59 6.36 15.45
C PRO A 13 -6.69 6.85 14.00
N PRO A 14 -6.59 5.97 12.99
CA PRO A 14 -6.64 6.38 11.60
C PRO A 14 -8.08 6.75 11.19
N ILE A 15 -8.19 7.65 10.21
CA ILE A 15 -9.44 7.86 9.48
C ILE A 15 -9.57 6.69 8.49
N VAL A 16 -10.63 5.91 8.61
CA VAL A 16 -10.91 4.78 7.73
C VAL A 16 -12.01 5.15 6.73
N ILE A 17 -11.70 5.07 5.43
CA ILE A 17 -12.66 5.25 4.35
C ILE A 17 -13.14 3.87 3.93
N ALA A 18 -14.38 3.54 4.23
CA ALA A 18 -14.99 2.27 3.86
C ALA A 18 -16.13 2.49 2.85
N GLY A 19 -16.13 1.71 1.78
CA GLY A 19 -17.17 1.80 0.75
C GLY A 19 -17.06 0.67 -0.26
N LEU A 20 -18.10 0.51 -1.08
CA LEU A 20 -18.08 -0.45 -2.17
C LEU A 20 -17.11 0.02 -3.29
N PRO A 21 -16.52 -0.91 -4.04
CA PRO A 21 -15.75 -0.57 -5.24
C PRO A 21 -16.56 0.35 -6.16
N ARG A 22 -15.90 1.33 -6.77
CA ARG A 22 -16.49 2.33 -7.69
C ARG A 22 -17.49 3.30 -7.03
N SER A 23 -17.48 3.45 -5.70
CA SER A 23 -18.31 4.43 -4.97
C SER A 23 -17.64 5.80 -4.74
N GLY A 24 -16.42 6.01 -5.26
CA GLY A 24 -15.67 7.26 -5.12
C GLY A 24 -14.73 7.29 -3.91
N THR A 25 -14.45 6.17 -3.28
CA THR A 25 -13.53 6.06 -2.13
C THR A 25 -12.13 6.56 -2.46
N THR A 26 -11.58 6.23 -3.62
CA THR A 26 -10.28 6.73 -4.09
C THR A 26 -10.27 8.26 -4.23
N HIS A 27 -11.34 8.86 -4.75
CA HIS A 27 -11.43 10.32 -4.85
C HIS A 27 -11.44 10.97 -3.46
N LEU A 28 -12.23 10.42 -2.54
CA LEU A 28 -12.28 10.89 -1.16
C LEU A 28 -10.93 10.74 -0.46
N LEU A 29 -10.24 9.61 -0.67
CA LEU A 29 -8.89 9.38 -0.16
C LEU A 29 -7.89 10.44 -0.64
N ASN A 30 -7.94 10.79 -1.93
CA ASN A 30 -7.10 11.85 -2.51
C ASN A 30 -7.41 13.23 -1.91
N LEU A 31 -8.68 13.54 -1.63
CA LEU A 31 -9.05 14.79 -0.95
C LEU A 31 -8.48 14.86 0.47
N PHE A 32 -8.53 13.77 1.24
CA PHE A 32 -7.88 13.71 2.55
C PHE A 32 -6.35 13.78 2.44
N GLY A 33 -5.76 13.12 1.46
CA GLY A 33 -4.32 13.17 1.21
C GLY A 33 -3.79 14.54 0.80
N ALA A 34 -4.65 15.42 0.27
CA ALA A 34 -4.32 16.80 -0.04
C ALA A 34 -4.31 17.73 1.20
N ASP A 35 -4.82 17.27 2.35
CA ASP A 35 -4.77 18.04 3.60
C ASP A 35 -3.42 17.85 4.29
N PRO A 36 -2.58 18.89 4.41
CA PRO A 36 -1.25 18.78 5.02
C PRO A 36 -1.25 18.42 6.51
N ARG A 37 -2.41 18.45 7.16
CA ARG A 37 -2.57 18.03 8.56
C ARG A 37 -2.71 16.53 8.72
N LEU A 38 -2.96 15.81 7.62
CA LEU A 38 -3.17 14.38 7.60
C LEU A 38 -1.98 13.69 6.94
N ARG A 39 -1.48 12.63 7.57
CA ARG A 39 -0.54 11.72 6.93
C ARG A 39 -1.32 10.70 6.11
N HIS A 40 -0.91 10.52 4.88
CA HIS A 40 -1.42 9.46 4.00
C HIS A 40 -0.31 8.45 3.69
N LEU A 41 -0.68 7.33 3.11
CA LEU A 41 0.23 6.30 2.61
C LEU A 41 0.52 6.58 1.13
N PRO A 42 1.73 7.04 0.76
CA PRO A 42 2.09 7.17 -0.66
C PRO A 42 2.42 5.80 -1.26
N TRP A 43 2.28 5.69 -2.58
CA TRP A 43 2.53 4.45 -3.33
C TRP A 43 3.89 3.81 -3.02
N TRP A 44 4.96 4.61 -3.02
CA TRP A 44 6.30 4.10 -2.77
C TRP A 44 6.48 3.52 -1.35
N GLU A 45 5.81 4.06 -0.33
CA GLU A 45 5.79 3.46 1.01
C GLU A 45 4.92 2.19 1.07
N ALA A 46 3.82 2.15 0.31
CA ALA A 46 2.98 0.96 0.24
C ALA A 46 3.72 -0.24 -0.36
N LEU A 47 4.65 0.01 -1.28
CA LEU A 47 5.50 -1.03 -1.88
C LEU A 47 6.60 -1.52 -0.93
N GLU A 48 7.22 -0.60 -0.20
CA GLU A 48 8.33 -0.89 0.71
C GLU A 48 8.09 -0.16 2.05
N PRO A 49 7.24 -0.69 2.94
CA PRO A 49 6.85 0.03 4.17
C PRO A 49 7.96 0.13 5.20
N VAL A 50 8.97 -0.73 5.13
CA VAL A 50 10.09 -0.75 6.07
C VAL A 50 11.36 -0.32 5.35
N LEU A 51 11.95 0.77 5.83
CA LEU A 51 13.25 1.23 5.36
C LEU A 51 14.37 0.51 6.11
N ASP A 52 15.35 0.00 5.38
CA ASP A 52 16.57 -0.54 6.00
C ASP A 52 17.35 0.60 6.68
N ASP A 53 17.87 0.32 7.88
CA ASP A 53 18.64 1.32 8.65
C ASP A 53 19.87 1.83 7.89
N SER A 54 20.45 1.03 7.00
CA SER A 54 21.58 1.41 6.16
C SER A 54 21.21 2.32 5.01
N GLU A 55 19.93 2.43 4.67
CA GLU A 55 19.41 3.22 3.54
C GLU A 55 18.73 4.52 3.99
N LYS A 56 18.79 4.87 5.27
CA LYS A 56 18.15 6.10 5.78
C LYS A 56 18.72 7.33 5.07
N PRO A 57 17.86 8.11 4.39
CA PRO A 57 18.31 9.30 3.67
C PRO A 57 18.80 10.37 4.66
N GLY A 58 19.83 11.10 4.25
CA GLY A 58 20.28 12.29 4.95
C GLY A 58 19.28 13.47 4.80
N PRO A 59 19.50 14.55 5.56
CA PRO A 59 18.66 15.74 5.44
C PRO A 59 18.64 16.31 4.03
N GLY A 60 17.46 16.35 3.40
CA GLY A 60 17.25 16.85 2.03
C GLY A 60 17.53 15.84 0.92
N GLU A 61 17.91 14.63 1.25
CA GLU A 61 18.04 13.55 0.27
C GLU A 61 16.69 12.89 -0.02
N VAL A 62 16.55 12.36 -1.23
CA VAL A 62 15.36 11.61 -1.63
C VAL A 62 15.41 10.21 -1.04
N ASP A 63 14.29 9.73 -0.51
CA ASP A 63 14.17 8.37 -0.01
C ASP A 63 14.48 7.35 -1.14
N PRO A 64 15.38 6.39 -0.93
CA PRO A 64 15.75 5.43 -1.96
C PRO A 64 14.58 4.56 -2.43
N ARG A 65 13.58 4.33 -1.59
CA ARG A 65 12.35 3.61 -1.95
C ARG A 65 11.55 4.38 -2.99
N TRP A 66 11.49 5.72 -2.87
CA TRP A 66 10.87 6.59 -3.88
C TRP A 66 11.54 6.43 -5.25
N THR A 67 12.88 6.41 -5.27
CA THR A 67 13.65 6.23 -6.51
C THR A 67 13.38 4.85 -7.15
N ARG A 68 13.31 3.79 -6.34
CA ARG A 68 12.99 2.44 -6.82
C ARG A 68 11.55 2.36 -7.36
N ALA A 69 10.58 2.93 -6.65
CA ALA A 69 9.19 2.99 -7.10
C ALA A 69 9.05 3.77 -8.41
N LYS A 70 9.76 4.89 -8.55
CA LYS A 70 9.80 5.69 -9.79
C LYS A 70 10.32 4.85 -10.96
N ALA A 71 11.43 4.17 -10.79
CA ALA A 71 11.99 3.29 -11.82
C ALA A 71 11.02 2.16 -12.20
N GLY A 72 10.29 1.61 -11.24
CA GLY A 72 9.25 0.60 -11.48
C GLY A 72 8.08 1.13 -12.31
N ILE A 73 7.60 2.34 -12.01
CA ILE A 73 6.55 3.02 -12.80
C ILE A 73 7.04 3.28 -14.23
N ASP A 74 8.25 3.79 -14.39
CA ASP A 74 8.81 4.08 -15.72
C ASP A 74 8.94 2.80 -16.57
N ALA A 75 9.43 1.72 -15.97
CA ALA A 75 9.50 0.41 -16.63
C ALA A 75 8.12 -0.14 -16.99
N ARG A 76 7.12 -0.02 -16.11
CA ARG A 76 5.74 -0.39 -16.39
C ARG A 76 5.19 0.38 -17.58
N ASN A 77 5.38 1.69 -17.60
CA ASN A 77 4.85 2.55 -18.66
C ASN A 77 5.51 2.28 -20.02
N LEU A 78 6.75 1.82 -20.01
CA LEU A 78 7.42 1.36 -21.23
C LEU A 78 6.78 0.09 -21.81
N VAL A 79 6.38 -0.85 -20.92
CA VAL A 79 5.79 -2.13 -21.33
C VAL A 79 4.28 -2.04 -21.56
N LEU A 80 3.61 -1.18 -20.77
CA LEU A 80 2.16 -0.97 -20.77
C LEU A 80 1.82 0.51 -20.97
N PRO A 81 2.05 1.09 -22.16
CA PRO A 81 1.97 2.54 -22.38
C PRO A 81 0.57 3.14 -22.17
N HIS A 82 -0.48 2.32 -22.14
CA HIS A 82 -1.86 2.76 -21.92
C HIS A 82 -2.35 2.54 -20.48
N PHE A 83 -1.48 2.05 -19.59
CA PHE A 83 -1.89 1.73 -18.22
C PHE A 83 -2.38 2.97 -17.46
N ASP A 84 -1.70 4.10 -17.58
CA ASP A 84 -2.06 5.34 -16.90
C ASP A 84 -3.42 5.90 -17.37
N ALA A 85 -3.85 5.59 -18.59
CA ALA A 85 -5.19 5.94 -19.07
C ALA A 85 -6.32 5.12 -18.40
N MET A 86 -5.99 3.92 -17.90
CA MET A 86 -6.93 3.07 -17.16
C MET A 86 -6.90 3.36 -15.67
N HIS A 87 -5.72 3.65 -15.14
CA HIS A 87 -5.49 3.88 -13.72
C HIS A 87 -4.30 4.83 -13.55
N GLU A 88 -4.59 6.11 -13.30
CA GLU A 88 -3.55 7.07 -12.98
C GLU A 88 -2.77 6.62 -11.74
N MET A 89 -1.45 6.56 -11.87
CA MET A 89 -0.59 6.09 -10.81
C MET A 89 0.75 6.82 -10.86
N THR A 90 0.95 7.70 -9.92
CA THR A 90 2.24 8.38 -9.69
C THR A 90 2.97 7.75 -8.51
N VAL A 91 4.23 8.09 -8.33
CA VAL A 91 5.03 7.60 -7.19
C VAL A 91 4.42 8.04 -5.86
N ASP A 92 3.93 9.28 -5.81
CA ASP A 92 3.34 9.90 -4.61
C ASP A 92 1.83 9.73 -4.55
N HIS A 93 1.26 8.87 -5.42
CA HIS A 93 -0.18 8.59 -5.41
C HIS A 93 -0.62 8.12 -4.02
N VAL A 94 -1.67 8.74 -3.48
CA VAL A 94 -2.26 8.32 -2.20
C VAL A 94 -2.83 6.92 -2.34
N HIS A 95 -2.32 5.98 -1.55
CA HIS A 95 -2.60 4.57 -1.77
C HIS A 95 -3.37 3.94 -0.60
N GLU A 96 -4.02 2.83 -0.92
CA GLU A 96 -4.81 2.05 0.01
C GLU A 96 -3.94 0.99 0.71
N GLU A 97 -4.40 0.45 1.83
CA GLU A 97 -3.71 -0.58 2.60
C GLU A 97 -3.61 -1.95 1.92
N ILE A 98 -4.24 -2.10 0.76
CA ILE A 98 -4.34 -3.40 0.04
C ILE A 98 -2.97 -4.02 -0.27
N HIS A 99 -1.93 -3.21 -0.53
CA HIS A 99 -0.57 -3.70 -0.76
C HIS A 99 0.09 -4.16 0.53
N LEU A 100 -0.11 -3.42 1.63
CA LEU A 100 0.41 -3.82 2.94
C LEU A 100 -0.22 -5.15 3.39
N LEU A 101 -1.53 -5.29 3.26
CA LEU A 101 -2.23 -6.55 3.51
C LEU A 101 -1.82 -7.65 2.53
N GLY A 102 -1.46 -7.29 1.29
CA GLY A 102 -0.97 -8.22 0.28
C GLY A 102 0.32 -8.92 0.66
N MET A 103 1.22 -8.24 1.40
CA MET A 103 2.47 -8.82 1.90
C MET A 103 2.23 -9.97 2.89
N ASP A 104 1.07 -9.98 3.55
CA ASP A 104 0.65 -11.02 4.50
C ASP A 104 -0.47 -11.92 3.93
N PHE A 105 -0.68 -11.91 2.62
CA PHE A 105 -1.76 -12.62 1.93
C PHE A 105 -3.17 -12.34 2.45
N GLY A 106 -3.37 -11.22 3.14
CA GLY A 106 -4.63 -10.81 3.78
C GLY A 106 -5.43 -9.78 2.97
N THR A 107 -5.34 -9.79 1.65
CA THR A 107 -6.05 -8.83 0.78
C THR A 107 -6.99 -9.50 -0.21
N MET A 108 -8.20 -8.96 -0.37
CA MET A 108 -9.13 -9.39 -1.42
C MET A 108 -8.60 -9.13 -2.84
N PHE A 109 -7.54 -8.33 -2.99
CA PHE A 109 -6.98 -7.98 -4.30
C PHE A 109 -6.57 -9.21 -5.11
N PHE A 110 -6.05 -10.25 -4.46
CA PHE A 110 -5.65 -11.49 -5.12
C PHE A 110 -6.81 -12.34 -5.63
N GLU A 111 -8.06 -12.07 -5.23
CA GLU A 111 -9.23 -12.73 -5.84
C GLU A 111 -9.34 -12.41 -7.33
N ASN A 112 -8.87 -11.23 -7.74
CA ASN A 112 -9.05 -10.67 -9.07
C ASN A 112 -7.78 -10.72 -9.94
N ILE A 113 -6.67 -11.31 -9.46
CA ILE A 113 -5.45 -11.43 -10.24
C ILE A 113 -5.64 -12.44 -11.37
N GLY A 114 -5.29 -12.00 -12.57
CA GLY A 114 -5.39 -12.78 -13.79
C GLY A 114 -6.78 -12.80 -14.42
N VAL A 115 -6.88 -13.44 -15.56
CA VAL A 115 -8.14 -13.56 -16.31
C VAL A 115 -9.05 -14.56 -15.59
N GLY A 116 -10.14 -14.08 -15.02
CA GLY A 116 -11.13 -14.91 -14.31
C GLY A 116 -10.89 -15.04 -12.79
N GLY A 117 -9.87 -14.37 -12.23
CA GLY A 117 -9.59 -14.41 -10.80
C GLY A 117 -9.08 -15.77 -10.30
N SER A 118 -8.91 -15.89 -8.98
CA SER A 118 -8.51 -17.13 -8.32
C SER A 118 -9.60 -17.63 -7.37
N PRO A 119 -10.45 -18.59 -7.79
CA PRO A 119 -11.50 -19.14 -6.92
C PRO A 119 -10.94 -19.78 -5.64
N ILE A 120 -9.78 -20.45 -5.73
CA ILE A 120 -9.13 -21.10 -4.58
C ILE A 120 -8.71 -20.04 -3.55
N TYR A 121 -8.09 -18.95 -4.01
CA TYR A 121 -7.71 -17.86 -3.11
C TYR A 121 -8.93 -17.16 -2.52
N ARG A 122 -9.97 -16.92 -3.32
CA ARG A 122 -11.22 -16.34 -2.85
C ARG A 122 -11.83 -17.16 -1.71
N ASP A 123 -11.92 -18.47 -1.88
CA ASP A 123 -12.53 -19.37 -0.90
C ASP A 123 -11.66 -19.43 0.39
N TYR A 124 -10.34 -19.43 0.24
CA TYR A 124 -9.39 -19.26 1.35
C TYR A 124 -9.64 -17.92 2.07
N TYR A 125 -9.54 -16.79 1.38
CA TYR A 125 -9.67 -15.46 1.96
C TYR A 125 -11.00 -15.24 2.71
N ARG A 126 -12.09 -15.76 2.16
CA ARG A 126 -13.42 -15.65 2.77
C ARG A 126 -13.65 -16.60 3.94
N GLY A 127 -12.89 -17.66 4.03
CA GLY A 127 -12.95 -18.64 5.11
C GLY A 127 -12.07 -18.32 6.31
N GLU A 128 -11.06 -17.44 6.13
CA GLU A 128 -10.07 -17.15 7.16
C GLU A 128 -10.51 -16.02 8.10
N ASP A 129 -10.08 -16.12 9.37
CA ASP A 129 -10.16 -15.02 10.32
C ASP A 129 -9.19 -13.90 9.91
N GLN A 130 -9.71 -12.74 9.53
CA GLN A 130 -8.90 -11.61 9.08
C GLN A 130 -8.17 -10.87 10.23
N THR A 131 -8.46 -11.20 11.49
CA THR A 131 -7.85 -10.56 12.67
C THR A 131 -6.32 -10.56 12.66
N PRO A 132 -5.62 -11.68 12.31
CA PRO A 132 -4.16 -11.70 12.23
C PRO A 132 -3.61 -10.71 11.20
N HIS A 133 -4.24 -10.59 10.03
CA HIS A 133 -3.83 -9.68 8.95
C HIS A 133 -3.96 -8.21 9.37
N TYR A 134 -5.04 -7.84 10.04
CA TYR A 134 -5.19 -6.49 10.59
C TYR A 134 -4.25 -6.20 11.76
N ARG A 135 -3.84 -7.21 12.53
CA ARG A 135 -2.78 -7.06 13.54
C ARG A 135 -1.41 -6.84 12.88
N TYR A 136 -1.16 -7.50 11.76
CA TYR A 136 0.03 -7.27 10.95
C TYR A 136 0.03 -5.85 10.38
N LEU A 137 -1.05 -5.43 9.73
CA LEU A 137 -1.23 -4.06 9.23
C LEU A 137 -0.95 -3.01 10.32
N LYS A 138 -1.54 -3.18 11.51
CA LYS A 138 -1.31 -2.27 12.65
C LYS A 138 0.16 -2.17 13.09
N ARG A 139 0.98 -3.17 12.82
CA ARG A 139 2.42 -3.14 13.15
C ARG A 139 3.26 -2.43 12.10
N ILE A 140 2.76 -2.35 10.87
CA ILE A 140 3.44 -1.67 9.76
C ILE A 140 3.13 -0.17 9.77
N LEU A 141 1.88 0.20 10.06
CA LEU A 141 1.44 1.60 10.19
C LEU A 141 2.06 2.28 11.42
#